data_1927571c4fb1a793a320c4aae371aad9
#
_entry.id   1927571c4fb1a793a320c4aae371aad9
#
_cell.length_a   1.000
_cell.length_b   1.000
_cell.length_c   1.000
_cell.angle_alpha   90.00
_cell.angle_beta   90.00
_cell.angle_gamma   90.00
#
_symmetry.space_group_name_H-M   'P 1'
#
loop_
_entity.id
_entity.type
_entity.pdbx_description
1 polymer ?
#
loop_
_entity_poly.entity_id
_entity_poly.type
_entity_poly.pdbx_seq_one_letter_code
_entity_poly.pdbx_strand_id
1 'polypeptide(L)'
;MTGSVTQKKWDRIASFYKWSNGAAERRWEPWKSSLFSKMGAGNILFLAIGIGEEIRLFPENRRITAIDISPRMLEKAKEKAIGYNGSIRLMEMDARNLSFSSETFDQVFTSCTFCSVPEPIRGLKELYRILKPGGELRMFEHTRSNHFPFREILWCDRHGR
;
A
#
# COMPACT_ATOMS: atom_id res chain seq x y z
N MET A 1 9.03 18.04 6.82
CA MET A 1 8.91 18.71 5.51
C MET A 1 8.85 17.76 4.31
N THR A 2 9.30 16.52 4.41
CA THR A 2 9.31 15.54 3.31
C THR A 2 7.93 14.93 2.98
N GLY A 3 7.02 14.83 3.95
CA GLY A 3 5.66 14.30 3.70
C GLY A 3 4.87 15.09 2.64
N SER A 4 4.96 16.41 2.64
CA SER A 4 4.21 17.24 1.70
C SER A 4 4.65 17.09 0.23
N VAL A 5 5.90 16.76 -0.05
CA VAL A 5 6.40 16.55 -1.44
C VAL A 5 5.88 15.23 -1.99
N THR A 6 5.98 14.16 -1.21
CA THR A 6 5.46 12.83 -1.59
C THR A 6 3.95 12.88 -1.78
N GLN A 7 3.22 13.51 -0.87
CA GLN A 7 1.78 13.72 -0.96
C GLN A 7 1.40 14.44 -2.27
N LYS A 8 2.04 15.59 -2.57
CA LYS A 8 1.78 16.35 -3.80
C LYS A 8 2.08 15.55 -5.08
N LYS A 9 3.13 14.70 -5.05
CA LYS A 9 3.44 13.78 -6.16
C LYS A 9 2.26 12.84 -6.41
N TRP A 10 1.78 12.15 -5.38
CA TRP A 10 0.69 11.19 -5.50
C TRP A 10 -0.65 11.83 -5.80
N ASP A 11 -0.95 13.00 -5.25
CA ASP A 11 -2.13 13.79 -5.60
C ASP A 11 -2.18 14.15 -7.08
N ARG A 12 -1.03 14.48 -7.68
CA ARG A 12 -0.95 14.79 -9.12
C ARG A 12 -1.15 13.55 -9.97
N ILE A 13 -0.60 12.41 -9.56
CA ILE A 13 -0.67 11.15 -10.29
C ILE A 13 -2.07 10.51 -10.19
N ALA A 14 -2.81 10.76 -9.12
CA ALA A 14 -4.11 10.15 -8.86
C ALA A 14 -5.07 10.20 -10.06
N SER A 15 -5.05 11.27 -10.85
CA SER A 15 -5.93 11.44 -12.02
C SER A 15 -5.61 10.50 -13.17
N PHE A 16 -4.34 10.12 -13.33
CA PHE A 16 -3.84 9.31 -14.45
C PHE A 16 -3.45 7.88 -14.04
N TYR A 17 -3.47 7.59 -12.75
CA TYR A 17 -2.94 6.34 -12.19
C TYR A 17 -3.53 5.08 -12.85
N LYS A 18 -4.85 5.05 -13.05
CA LYS A 18 -5.55 3.93 -13.67
C LYS A 18 -5.12 3.69 -15.12
N TRP A 19 -4.89 4.75 -15.87
CA TRP A 19 -4.50 4.66 -17.28
C TRP A 19 -3.06 4.17 -17.45
N SER A 20 -2.15 4.62 -16.59
CA SER A 20 -0.72 4.28 -16.67
C SER A 20 -0.39 2.86 -16.18
N ASN A 21 -1.17 2.31 -15.25
CA ASN A 21 -0.82 1.06 -14.57
C ASN A 21 -1.71 -0.14 -14.93
N GLY A 22 -2.76 0.02 -15.72
CA GLY A 22 -3.76 -1.03 -15.95
C GLY A 22 -3.22 -2.34 -16.55
N ALA A 23 -2.17 -2.29 -17.39
CA ALA A 23 -1.54 -3.49 -17.94
C ALA A 23 -0.63 -4.19 -16.90
N ALA A 24 0.12 -3.41 -16.13
CA ALA A 24 0.97 -3.92 -15.06
C ALA A 24 0.12 -4.56 -13.94
N GLU A 25 -0.98 -3.93 -13.55
CA GLU A 25 -1.91 -4.45 -12.57
C GLU A 25 -2.43 -5.85 -12.94
N ARG A 26 -2.87 -6.05 -14.18
CA ARG A 26 -3.33 -7.37 -14.67
C ARG A 26 -2.23 -8.42 -14.63
N ARG A 27 -1.00 -8.05 -14.95
CA ARG A 27 0.14 -8.97 -14.90
C ARG A 27 0.44 -9.48 -13.49
N TRP A 28 0.30 -8.62 -12.49
CA TRP A 28 0.63 -8.95 -11.10
C TRP A 28 -0.55 -9.51 -10.29
N GLU A 29 -1.74 -9.50 -10.86
CA GLU A 29 -2.98 -9.93 -10.21
C GLU A 29 -2.93 -11.34 -9.58
N PRO A 30 -2.39 -12.40 -10.23
CA PRO A 30 -2.34 -13.71 -9.62
C PRO A 30 -1.53 -13.74 -8.32
N TRP A 31 -0.40 -13.03 -8.26
CA TRP A 31 0.43 -12.94 -7.05
C TRP A 31 -0.23 -12.10 -5.97
N LYS A 32 -0.84 -10.98 -6.35
CA LYS A 32 -1.61 -10.13 -5.42
C LYS A 32 -2.81 -10.89 -4.85
N SER A 33 -3.56 -11.61 -5.66
CA SER A 33 -4.67 -12.47 -5.20
C SER A 33 -4.19 -13.54 -4.21
N SER A 34 -3.08 -14.19 -4.50
CA SER A 34 -2.47 -15.15 -3.58
C SER A 34 -2.03 -14.51 -2.26
N LEU A 35 -1.49 -13.28 -2.30
CA LEU A 35 -1.14 -12.55 -1.10
C LEU A 35 -2.38 -12.21 -0.27
N PHE A 36 -3.40 -11.62 -0.91
CA PHE A 36 -4.57 -11.11 -0.21
C PHE A 36 -5.51 -12.22 0.26
N SER A 37 -5.51 -13.40 -0.38
CA SER A 37 -6.23 -14.57 0.14
C SER A 37 -5.77 -14.98 1.55
N LYS A 38 -4.61 -14.50 2.00
CA LYS A 38 -4.09 -14.73 3.36
C LYS A 38 -4.65 -13.76 4.41
N MET A 39 -5.49 -12.79 4.02
CA MET A 39 -6.17 -11.93 4.97
C MET A 39 -7.10 -12.75 5.86
N GLY A 40 -6.73 -12.88 7.11
CA GLY A 40 -7.47 -13.65 8.13
C GLY A 40 -8.54 -12.84 8.83
N ALA A 41 -8.96 -13.34 9.99
CA ALA A 41 -9.77 -12.60 10.94
C ALA A 41 -8.89 -11.63 11.75
N GLY A 42 -9.51 -10.62 12.38
CA GLY A 42 -8.83 -9.65 13.24
C GLY A 42 -8.72 -8.27 12.62
N ASN A 43 -7.81 -7.47 13.17
CA ASN A 43 -7.55 -6.12 12.72
C ASN A 43 -6.50 -6.12 11.62
N ILE A 44 -6.88 -5.72 10.43
CA ILE A 44 -5.99 -5.70 9.26
C ILE A 44 -5.68 -4.25 8.90
N LEU A 45 -4.40 -3.94 8.68
CA LEU A 45 -3.98 -2.69 8.05
C LEU A 45 -3.56 -2.98 6.61
N PHE A 46 -4.06 -2.17 5.68
CA PHE A 46 -3.55 -2.10 4.32
C PHE A 46 -2.84 -0.76 4.11
N LEU A 47 -1.54 -0.81 3.85
CA LEU A 47 -0.69 0.36 3.68
C LEU A 47 -0.66 0.81 2.22
N ALA A 48 -0.88 2.12 1.97
CA ALA A 48 -0.87 2.75 0.65
C ALA A 48 -1.89 2.12 -0.31
N ILE A 49 -3.18 2.25 0.04
CA ILE A 49 -4.30 1.69 -0.74
C ILE A 49 -4.42 2.32 -2.15
N GLY A 50 -3.79 3.46 -2.38
CA GLY A 50 -3.89 4.18 -3.64
C GLY A 50 -5.33 4.49 -4.01
N ILE A 51 -5.69 4.26 -5.27
CA ILE A 51 -7.06 4.43 -5.76
C ILE A 51 -7.97 3.21 -5.49
N GLY A 52 -7.51 2.25 -4.67
CA GLY A 52 -8.30 1.11 -4.24
C GLY A 52 -8.49 0.00 -5.30
N GLU A 53 -7.60 -0.12 -6.30
CA GLU A 53 -7.72 -1.16 -7.33
C GLU A 53 -7.67 -2.58 -6.75
N GLU A 54 -7.00 -2.76 -5.65
CA GLU A 54 -6.79 -4.06 -5.01
C GLU A 54 -7.96 -4.51 -4.14
N ILE A 55 -8.88 -3.60 -3.80
CA ILE A 55 -10.06 -3.92 -2.97
C ILE A 55 -10.87 -5.08 -3.57
N ARG A 56 -10.97 -5.16 -4.89
CA ARG A 56 -11.66 -6.26 -5.59
C ARG A 56 -11.04 -7.64 -5.39
N LEU A 57 -9.80 -7.69 -4.90
CA LEU A 57 -9.05 -8.93 -4.62
C LEU A 57 -9.08 -9.32 -3.14
N PHE A 58 -9.66 -8.48 -2.28
CA PHE A 58 -9.74 -8.76 -0.86
C PHE A 58 -10.81 -9.80 -0.58
N PRO A 59 -10.56 -10.76 0.33
CA PRO A 59 -11.59 -11.67 0.79
C PRO A 59 -12.75 -10.91 1.43
N GLU A 60 -13.96 -11.40 1.25
CA GLU A 60 -15.15 -10.81 1.85
C GLU A 60 -15.14 -10.88 3.38
N ASN A 61 -16.01 -10.07 3.99
CA ASN A 61 -16.24 -10.06 5.44
C ASN A 61 -15.00 -9.77 6.30
N ARG A 62 -14.08 -8.94 5.79
CA ARG A 62 -12.91 -8.49 6.57
C ARG A 62 -13.12 -7.07 7.09
N ARG A 63 -12.49 -6.79 8.23
CA ARG A 63 -12.40 -5.42 8.79
C ARG A 63 -11.01 -4.90 8.49
N ILE A 64 -10.93 -3.96 7.56
CA ILE A 64 -9.67 -3.44 7.03
C ILE A 64 -9.59 -1.96 7.35
N THR A 65 -8.51 -1.53 7.97
CA THR A 65 -8.09 -0.13 7.98
C THR A 65 -7.14 0.04 6.81
N ALA A 66 -7.44 0.95 5.89
CA ALA A 66 -6.59 1.21 4.75
C ALA A 66 -6.13 2.66 4.76
N ILE A 67 -4.85 2.89 4.58
CA ILE A 67 -4.26 4.22 4.64
C ILE A 67 -3.57 4.60 3.33
N ASP A 68 -3.53 5.89 3.06
CA ASP A 68 -2.70 6.47 2.01
C ASP A 68 -2.25 7.87 2.43
N ILE A 69 -1.14 8.35 1.89
CA ILE A 69 -0.65 9.70 2.14
C ILE A 69 -1.40 10.75 1.31
N SER A 70 -2.05 10.33 0.22
CA SER A 70 -2.74 11.20 -0.74
C SER A 70 -4.26 11.21 -0.48
N PRO A 71 -4.85 12.33 -0.07
CA PRO A 71 -6.29 12.46 0.06
C PRO A 71 -7.01 12.23 -1.27
N ARG A 72 -6.40 12.60 -2.41
CA ARG A 72 -6.99 12.37 -3.73
C ARG A 72 -7.03 10.90 -4.12
N MET A 73 -6.04 10.10 -3.68
CA MET A 73 -6.07 8.64 -3.83
C MET A 73 -7.22 8.05 -3.00
N LEU A 74 -7.32 8.47 -1.73
CA LEU A 74 -8.37 8.00 -0.82
C LEU A 74 -9.78 8.34 -1.30
N GLU A 75 -9.99 9.51 -1.90
CA GLU A 75 -11.27 9.89 -2.48
C GLU A 75 -11.72 8.88 -3.55
N LYS A 76 -10.80 8.48 -4.43
CA LYS A 76 -11.09 7.44 -5.44
C LYS A 76 -11.26 6.04 -4.84
N ALA A 77 -10.48 5.71 -3.82
CA ALA A 77 -10.62 4.44 -3.12
C ALA A 77 -11.98 4.31 -2.41
N LYS A 78 -12.54 5.42 -1.94
CA LYS A 78 -13.85 5.47 -1.26
C LYS A 78 -14.97 4.89 -2.11
N GLU A 79 -15.01 5.21 -3.40
CA GLU A 79 -16.02 4.67 -4.32
C GLU A 79 -15.99 3.14 -4.37
N LYS A 80 -14.79 2.56 -4.37
CA LYS A 80 -14.60 1.11 -4.40
C LYS A 80 -14.84 0.45 -3.04
N ALA A 81 -14.48 1.14 -1.97
CA ALA A 81 -14.70 0.69 -0.60
C ALA A 81 -16.20 0.54 -0.27
N ILE A 82 -17.06 1.39 -0.84
CA ILE A 82 -18.53 1.29 -0.68
C ILE A 82 -19.06 -0.04 -1.24
N GLY A 83 -18.49 -0.54 -2.33
CA GLY A 83 -18.90 -1.81 -2.95
C GLY A 83 -18.28 -3.07 -2.31
N TYR A 84 -17.45 -2.92 -1.29
CA TYR A 84 -16.80 -4.05 -0.63
C TYR A 84 -17.75 -4.75 0.34
N ASN A 85 -17.86 -6.07 0.24
CA ASN A 85 -18.61 -6.89 1.18
C ASN A 85 -17.80 -7.12 2.47
N GLY A 86 -17.85 -6.18 3.39
CA GLY A 86 -17.10 -6.12 4.63
C GLY A 86 -17.03 -4.68 5.14
N SER A 87 -15.94 -4.32 5.80
CA SER A 87 -15.71 -2.96 6.30
C SER A 87 -14.31 -2.47 5.93
N ILE A 88 -14.24 -1.35 5.22
CA ILE A 88 -12.98 -0.64 4.95
C ILE A 88 -13.06 0.76 5.53
N ARG A 89 -12.17 1.06 6.49
CA ARG A 89 -11.96 2.39 7.03
C ARG A 89 -10.78 3.04 6.33
N LEU A 90 -11.01 4.12 5.59
CA LEU A 90 -9.97 4.88 4.89
C LEU A 90 -9.45 6.01 5.78
N MET A 91 -8.13 6.18 5.87
CA MET A 91 -7.48 7.23 6.66
C MET A 91 -6.28 7.82 5.92
N GLU A 92 -6.15 9.15 5.95
CA GLU A 92 -4.94 9.84 5.48
C GLU A 92 -3.83 9.68 6.52
N MET A 93 -2.68 9.11 6.09
CA MET A 93 -1.58 8.87 7.00
C MET A 93 -0.27 8.63 6.25
N ASP A 94 0.84 9.10 6.84
CA ASP A 94 2.19 8.81 6.34
C ASP A 94 2.70 7.50 6.95
N ALA A 95 3.14 6.57 6.11
CA ALA A 95 3.73 5.29 6.53
C ALA A 95 4.87 5.41 7.53
N ARG A 96 5.55 6.56 7.56
CA ARG A 96 6.69 6.84 8.43
C ARG A 96 6.31 7.38 9.82
N ASN A 97 5.03 7.67 10.02
CA ASN A 97 4.50 8.21 11.27
C ASN A 97 3.03 7.81 11.43
N LEU A 98 2.82 6.60 11.91
CA LEU A 98 1.48 6.03 12.05
C LEU A 98 0.86 6.41 13.40
N SER A 99 -0.32 7.03 13.35
CA SER A 99 -1.06 7.47 14.55
C SER A 99 -1.78 6.33 15.29
N PHE A 100 -1.38 5.08 15.03
CA PHE A 100 -1.90 3.92 15.75
C PHE A 100 -1.05 3.62 16.98
N SER A 101 -1.68 3.08 18.02
CA SER A 101 -0.98 2.53 19.16
C SER A 101 -0.11 1.33 18.76
N SER A 102 0.91 1.04 19.55
CA SER A 102 1.67 -0.20 19.38
C SER A 102 0.74 -1.42 19.49
N GLU A 103 1.09 -2.51 18.84
CA GLU A 103 0.41 -3.80 18.97
C GLU A 103 -1.11 -3.74 18.65
N THR A 104 -1.49 -2.97 17.62
CA THR A 104 -2.89 -2.75 17.24
C THR A 104 -3.39 -3.78 16.23
N PHE A 105 -2.54 -4.17 15.28
CA PHE A 105 -2.95 -4.98 14.13
C PHE A 105 -2.46 -6.42 14.23
N ASP A 106 -3.33 -7.34 13.82
CA ASP A 106 -3.01 -8.76 13.70
C ASP A 106 -2.26 -9.03 12.40
N GLN A 107 -2.59 -8.28 11.34
CA GLN A 107 -1.95 -8.38 10.03
C GLN A 107 -1.76 -7.02 9.39
N VAL A 108 -0.64 -6.85 8.68
CA VAL A 108 -0.36 -5.69 7.83
C VAL A 108 -0.05 -6.18 6.41
N PHE A 109 -0.68 -5.54 5.44
CA PHE A 109 -0.46 -5.81 4.01
C PHE A 109 0.09 -4.57 3.31
N THR A 110 1.03 -4.78 2.39
CA THR A 110 1.52 -3.75 1.47
C THR A 110 1.62 -4.30 0.05
N SER A 111 1.43 -3.43 -0.94
CA SER A 111 1.59 -3.78 -2.35
C SER A 111 2.25 -2.62 -3.10
N CYS A 112 3.45 -2.83 -3.61
CA CYS A 112 4.23 -1.85 -4.38
C CYS A 112 4.38 -0.49 -3.69
N THR A 113 4.56 -0.48 -2.37
CA THR A 113 4.54 0.72 -1.52
C THR A 113 5.96 1.24 -1.25
N PHE A 114 6.83 0.36 -0.77
CA PHE A 114 8.14 0.77 -0.23
C PHE A 114 9.15 1.22 -1.28
N CYS A 115 8.89 0.96 -2.57
CA CYS A 115 9.65 1.56 -3.66
C CYS A 115 9.49 3.10 -3.73
N SER A 116 8.42 3.64 -3.15
CA SER A 116 8.09 5.07 -3.19
C SER A 116 8.08 5.77 -1.83
N VAL A 117 8.24 5.04 -0.75
CA VAL A 117 8.33 5.61 0.61
C VAL A 117 9.72 6.22 0.82
N PRO A 118 9.83 7.54 1.08
CA PRO A 118 11.09 8.10 1.57
C PRO A 118 11.42 7.49 2.94
N GLU A 119 12.68 7.23 3.23
CA GLU A 119 13.09 6.61 4.50
C GLU A 119 12.36 5.26 4.78
N PRO A 120 12.48 4.25 3.88
CA PRO A 120 11.69 3.02 4.00
C PRO A 120 11.94 2.27 5.31
N ILE A 121 13.14 2.36 5.86
CA ILE A 121 13.48 1.75 7.17
C ILE A 121 12.62 2.33 8.31
N ARG A 122 12.34 3.64 8.26
CA ARG A 122 11.46 4.29 9.24
C ARG A 122 10.02 3.77 9.12
N GLY A 123 9.52 3.64 7.89
CA GLY A 123 8.22 3.03 7.65
C GLY A 123 8.13 1.59 8.16
N LEU A 124 9.14 0.77 7.88
CA LEU A 124 9.18 -0.62 8.36
C LEU A 124 9.20 -0.70 9.90
N LYS A 125 9.92 0.20 10.57
CA LYS A 125 9.89 0.28 12.05
C LYS A 125 8.50 0.62 12.59
N GLU A 126 7.78 1.51 11.92
CA GLU A 126 6.39 1.83 12.28
C GLU A 126 5.48 0.61 12.09
N LEU A 127 5.60 -0.13 10.99
CA LEU A 127 4.85 -1.37 10.79
C LEU A 127 5.14 -2.40 11.87
N TYR A 128 6.41 -2.57 12.24
CA TYR A 128 6.80 -3.46 13.33
C TYR A 128 6.18 -3.02 14.67
N ARG A 129 6.18 -1.73 14.97
CA ARG A 129 5.62 -1.18 16.22
C ARG A 129 4.13 -1.45 16.36
N ILE A 130 3.36 -1.31 15.27
CA ILE A 130 1.90 -1.44 15.31
C ILE A 130 1.41 -2.88 15.19
N LEU A 131 2.27 -3.81 14.78
CA LEU A 131 1.96 -5.23 14.76
C LEU A 131 1.95 -5.80 16.18
N LYS A 132 0.96 -6.62 16.47
CA LYS A 132 0.90 -7.39 17.73
C LYS A 132 2.04 -8.43 17.77
N PRO A 133 2.45 -8.88 18.95
CA PRO A 133 3.29 -10.07 19.07
C PRO A 133 2.63 -11.25 18.33
N GLY A 134 3.39 -11.88 17.42
CA GLY A 134 2.87 -12.94 16.55
C GLY A 134 2.05 -12.46 15.35
N GLY A 135 1.87 -11.14 15.19
CA GLY A 135 1.23 -10.55 14.01
C GLY A 135 2.09 -10.70 12.75
N GLU A 136 1.47 -10.61 11.58
CA GLU A 136 2.11 -10.89 10.30
C GLU A 136 2.20 -9.66 9.42
N LEU A 137 3.40 -9.39 8.88
CA LEU A 137 3.63 -8.46 7.77
C LEU A 137 3.72 -9.23 6.46
N ARG A 138 2.85 -8.92 5.52
CA ARG A 138 2.81 -9.52 4.18
C ARG A 138 2.99 -8.46 3.12
N MET A 139 4.00 -8.62 2.28
CA MET A 139 4.44 -7.61 1.33
C MET A 139 4.54 -8.19 -0.09
N PHE A 140 4.06 -7.42 -1.06
CA PHE A 140 4.35 -7.61 -2.47
C PHE A 140 5.05 -6.34 -2.97
N GLU A 141 6.37 -6.42 -3.18
CA GLU A 141 7.19 -5.23 -3.46
C GLU A 141 8.12 -5.45 -4.65
N HIS A 142 8.41 -4.37 -5.35
CA HIS A 142 9.43 -4.37 -6.38
C HIS A 142 10.82 -4.43 -5.74
N THR A 143 11.61 -5.42 -6.13
CA THR A 143 13.00 -5.52 -5.74
C THR A 143 13.91 -5.18 -6.91
N ARG A 144 15.13 -4.72 -6.60
CA ARG A 144 16.13 -4.46 -7.63
C ARG A 144 16.46 -5.74 -8.36
N SER A 145 16.37 -5.73 -9.70
CA SER A 145 16.86 -6.84 -10.52
C SER A 145 18.37 -6.99 -10.42
N ASN A 146 18.85 -8.23 -10.28
CA ASN A 146 20.27 -8.55 -10.35
C ASN A 146 20.75 -8.82 -11.79
N HIS A 147 19.84 -8.81 -12.78
CA HIS A 147 20.14 -9.10 -14.18
C HIS A 147 20.26 -7.80 -14.99
N PHE A 148 21.37 -7.64 -15.69
CA PHE A 148 21.53 -6.58 -16.69
C PHE A 148 20.65 -6.89 -17.92
N PRO A 149 19.96 -5.90 -18.57
CA PRO A 149 19.97 -4.46 -18.30
C PRO A 149 18.92 -4.00 -17.29
N PHE A 150 18.06 -4.87 -16.77
CA PHE A 150 16.94 -4.51 -15.90
C PHE A 150 17.36 -3.87 -14.59
N ARG A 151 18.58 -4.14 -14.12
CA ARG A 151 19.15 -3.50 -12.93
C ARG A 151 19.21 -1.96 -13.07
N GLU A 152 19.56 -1.47 -14.24
CA GLU A 152 19.71 -0.03 -14.51
C GLU A 152 18.36 0.65 -14.75
N ILE A 153 17.43 -0.02 -15.39
CA ILE A 153 16.08 0.50 -15.66
C ILE A 153 15.29 0.75 -14.37
N LEU A 154 15.43 -0.16 -13.39
CA LEU A 154 14.74 -0.03 -12.10
C LEU A 154 15.44 0.94 -11.13
N TRP A 155 16.66 1.38 -11.45
CA TRP A 155 17.44 2.30 -10.61
C TRP A 155 17.12 3.79 -10.88
N CYS A 156 16.60 4.11 -12.05
CA CYS A 156 16.30 5.50 -12.45
C CYS A 156 15.28 6.22 -11.55
N ASP A 157 14.49 5.49 -10.77
CA ASP A 157 13.42 6.09 -9.97
C ASP A 157 13.83 6.47 -8.53
N ARG A 158 15.04 6.10 -8.11
CA ARG A 158 15.50 6.34 -6.72
C ARG A 158 16.08 7.72 -6.49
N HIS A 159 16.45 8.47 -7.52
CA HIS A 159 17.18 9.74 -7.42
C HIS A 159 16.47 10.93 -8.08
N GLY A 160 15.14 10.88 -8.22
CA GLY A 160 14.30 12.04 -8.63
C GLY A 160 15.07 13.28 -9.09
N ARG A 161 15.70 13.23 -10.26
CA ARG A 161 16.15 14.42 -10.99
C ARG A 161 15.31 14.61 -12.21
#